data_64c9b0df3fa6d4ce5702523e45be6deb
#
_entry.id   64c9b0df3fa6d4ce5702523e45be6deb
#
_cell.length_a   1.000
_cell.length_b   1.000
_cell.length_c   1.000
_cell.angle_alpha   90.00
_cell.angle_beta   90.00
_cell.angle_gamma   90.00
#
_symmetry.space_group_name_H-M   'P 1'
#
loop_
_entity.id
_entity.type
_entity.pdbx_description
1 polymer ?
#
loop_
_entity_poly.entity_id
_entity_poly.type
_entity_poly.pdbx_seq_one_letter_code
_entity_poly.pdbx_strand_id
1 'polypeptide(L)'
;GLLGGLVVARQVQAHHTESHLDDASAHRIVYQCNKADPEYLQHVLFSAGELLRKYGDDVEIVIGVFGPGLHLLGKHPQRPVPAELQQRAGSLAAYGVAFHACGNTMSALHWTDKDLLPFAKVVPIGADDIMLLQEKGFAYLSW
;
A
#
# COMPACT_ATOMS: atom_id res chain seq x y z
N GLY A 1 -6.65 -44.44 -13.49
CA GLY A 1 -7.25 -44.28 -14.80
C GLY A 1 -7.34 -42.85 -15.25
N LEU A 2 -7.95 -42.60 -16.37
CA LEU A 2 -8.16 -41.31 -16.98
C LEU A 2 -8.90 -40.35 -16.07
N LEU A 3 -9.81 -40.85 -15.23
CA LEU A 3 -10.57 -40.02 -14.28
C LEU A 3 -9.70 -39.46 -13.15
N GLY A 4 -8.69 -40.19 -12.69
CA GLY A 4 -7.79 -39.73 -11.66
C GLY A 4 -6.92 -38.57 -12.09
N GLY A 5 -6.45 -38.57 -13.32
CA GLY A 5 -5.64 -37.50 -13.88
C GLY A 5 -6.40 -36.20 -14.02
N LEU A 6 -7.66 -36.28 -14.44
CA LEU A 6 -8.53 -35.08 -14.54
C LEU A 6 -8.83 -34.46 -13.19
N VAL A 7 -9.03 -35.27 -12.15
CA VAL A 7 -9.29 -34.76 -10.80
C VAL A 7 -8.07 -34.06 -10.26
N VAL A 8 -6.86 -34.58 -10.46
CA VAL A 8 -5.63 -33.95 -10.01
C VAL A 8 -5.42 -32.59 -10.70
N ALA A 9 -5.63 -32.52 -12.01
CA ALA A 9 -5.50 -31.27 -12.76
C ALA A 9 -6.49 -30.21 -12.27
N ARG A 10 -7.72 -30.61 -11.95
CA ARG A 10 -8.73 -29.71 -11.41
C ARG A 10 -8.35 -29.15 -10.03
N GLN A 11 -7.81 -30.02 -9.17
CA GLN A 11 -7.37 -29.59 -7.84
C GLN A 11 -6.25 -28.57 -7.93
N VAL A 12 -5.29 -28.77 -8.83
CA VAL A 12 -4.19 -27.82 -9.02
C VAL A 12 -4.72 -26.47 -9.50
N GLN A 13 -5.65 -26.44 -10.45
CA GLN A 13 -6.25 -25.20 -10.92
C GLN A 13 -7.06 -24.49 -9.83
N ALA A 14 -7.87 -25.23 -9.08
CA ALA A 14 -8.65 -24.68 -7.99
C ALA A 14 -7.75 -24.06 -6.91
N HIS A 15 -6.68 -24.74 -6.54
CA HIS A 15 -5.72 -24.27 -5.56
C HIS A 15 -5.04 -22.98 -6.02
N HIS A 16 -4.63 -22.91 -7.28
CA HIS A 16 -4.01 -21.70 -7.85
C HIS A 16 -5.00 -20.53 -7.89
N THR A 17 -6.25 -20.78 -8.25
CA THR A 17 -7.30 -19.76 -8.27
C THR A 17 -7.61 -19.26 -6.86
N GLU A 18 -7.70 -20.16 -5.89
CA GLU A 18 -7.91 -19.80 -4.49
C GLU A 18 -6.78 -18.93 -3.96
N SER A 19 -5.54 -19.24 -4.30
CA SER A 19 -4.39 -18.44 -3.94
C SER A 19 -4.52 -17.00 -4.45
N HIS A 20 -5.04 -16.81 -5.66
CA HIS A 20 -5.27 -15.47 -6.22
C HIS A 20 -6.44 -14.73 -5.56
N LEU A 21 -7.43 -15.45 -5.07
CA LEU A 21 -8.60 -14.83 -4.44
C LEU A 21 -8.35 -14.47 -2.97
N ASP A 22 -7.68 -15.35 -2.23
CA ASP A 22 -7.51 -15.21 -0.79
C ASP A 22 -6.28 -14.41 -0.43
N ASP A 23 -5.21 -14.59 -1.18
CA ASP A 23 -3.92 -14.04 -0.84
C ASP A 23 -3.01 -14.12 -2.05
N ALA A 24 -3.39 -13.39 -3.00
CA ALA A 24 -2.94 -13.56 -4.35
C ALA A 24 -1.45 -13.37 -4.56
N SER A 25 -0.82 -12.50 -3.78
CA SER A 25 0.52 -12.05 -4.12
C SER A 25 1.59 -12.91 -3.48
N ALA A 26 2.59 -13.32 -4.30
CA ALA A 26 3.76 -14.03 -3.81
C ALA A 26 4.64 -13.15 -2.93
N HIS A 27 4.61 -11.84 -3.16
CA HIS A 27 5.42 -10.85 -2.45
C HIS A 27 4.53 -9.82 -1.79
N ARG A 28 4.88 -9.42 -0.58
CA ARG A 28 4.14 -8.40 0.17
C ARG A 28 5.11 -7.50 0.89
N ILE A 29 4.88 -6.21 0.80
CA ILE A 29 5.74 -5.23 1.45
C ILE A 29 4.92 -4.05 1.96
N VAL A 30 5.28 -3.57 3.16
CA VAL A 30 4.76 -2.33 3.71
C VAL A 30 5.91 -1.35 3.88
N TYR A 31 5.71 -0.14 3.35
CA TYR A 31 6.62 0.99 3.51
C TYR A 31 6.13 1.87 4.64
N GLN A 32 7.05 2.31 5.49
CA GLN A 32 6.78 3.42 6.38
C GLN A 32 6.96 4.73 5.63
N CYS A 33 5.97 5.63 5.72
CA CYS A 33 6.04 6.96 5.11
C CYS A 33 5.66 8.00 6.16
N ASN A 34 6.67 8.55 6.86
CA ASN A 34 6.46 9.42 8.02
C ASN A 34 7.13 10.77 7.92
N LYS A 35 7.58 11.19 6.74
CA LYS A 35 8.21 12.48 6.51
C LYS A 35 7.58 13.19 5.32
N ALA A 36 7.61 14.51 5.34
CA ALA A 36 7.07 15.33 4.26
C ALA A 36 8.13 15.83 3.29
N ASP A 37 9.41 15.53 3.53
CA ASP A 37 10.52 15.95 2.67
C ASP A 37 10.31 15.41 1.24
N PRO A 38 10.34 16.26 0.22
CA PRO A 38 10.11 15.81 -1.16
C PRO A 38 11.04 14.71 -1.61
N GLU A 39 12.32 14.78 -1.25
CA GLU A 39 13.29 13.74 -1.62
C GLU A 39 12.94 12.39 -0.99
N TYR A 40 12.55 12.39 0.29
CA TYR A 40 12.12 11.19 0.98
C TYR A 40 10.87 10.59 0.34
N LEU A 41 9.85 11.41 0.10
CA LEU A 41 8.61 10.98 -0.55
C LEU A 41 8.89 10.41 -1.93
N GLN A 42 9.78 11.05 -2.69
CA GLN A 42 10.16 10.59 -4.01
C GLN A 42 10.81 9.20 -3.95
N HIS A 43 11.68 8.95 -2.97
CA HIS A 43 12.31 7.64 -2.79
C HIS A 43 11.28 6.55 -2.48
N VAL A 44 10.35 6.82 -1.57
CA VAL A 44 9.30 5.87 -1.22
C VAL A 44 8.47 5.51 -2.46
N LEU A 45 7.99 6.51 -3.17
CA LEU A 45 7.14 6.30 -4.34
C LEU A 45 7.90 5.63 -5.49
N PHE A 46 9.16 6.01 -5.69
CA PHE A 46 10.00 5.40 -6.72
C PHE A 46 10.21 3.92 -6.43
N SER A 47 10.56 3.58 -5.19
CA SER A 47 10.79 2.18 -4.79
C SER A 47 9.54 1.33 -4.99
N ALA A 48 8.38 1.83 -4.56
CA ALA A 48 7.12 1.13 -4.76
C ALA A 48 6.83 0.92 -6.26
N GLY A 49 7.08 1.94 -7.07
CA GLY A 49 6.90 1.86 -8.52
C GLY A 49 7.81 0.82 -9.18
N GLU A 50 9.06 0.69 -8.71
CA GLU A 50 9.98 -0.30 -9.23
C GLU A 50 9.53 -1.73 -8.93
N LEU A 51 9.04 -1.97 -7.71
CA LEU A 51 8.52 -3.29 -7.35
C LEU A 51 7.27 -3.62 -8.15
N LEU A 52 6.40 -2.65 -8.31
CA LEU A 52 5.18 -2.82 -9.11
C LEU A 52 5.53 -3.15 -10.56
N ARG A 53 6.52 -2.46 -11.13
CA ARG A 53 6.97 -2.72 -12.50
C ARG A 53 7.54 -4.13 -12.64
N LYS A 54 8.31 -4.57 -11.65
CA LYS A 54 8.97 -5.89 -11.71
C LYS A 54 7.98 -7.04 -11.55
N TYR A 55 7.07 -6.92 -10.60
CA TYR A 55 6.23 -8.05 -10.20
C TYR A 55 4.77 -7.95 -10.65
N GLY A 56 4.31 -6.77 -11.03
CA GLY A 56 2.91 -6.60 -11.44
C GLY A 56 1.94 -7.04 -10.37
N ASP A 57 1.07 -7.98 -10.70
CA ASP A 57 0.06 -8.50 -9.79
C ASP A 57 0.64 -9.45 -8.73
N ASP A 58 1.90 -9.85 -8.84
CA ASP A 58 2.55 -10.74 -7.88
C ASP A 58 3.13 -10.03 -6.66
N VAL A 59 2.92 -8.74 -6.53
CA VAL A 59 3.32 -7.99 -5.35
C VAL A 59 2.14 -7.19 -4.80
N GLU A 60 1.97 -7.26 -3.49
CA GLU A 60 1.03 -6.42 -2.76
C GLU A 60 1.84 -5.37 -2.00
N ILE A 61 1.55 -4.09 -2.27
CA ILE A 61 2.30 -2.98 -1.71
C ILE A 61 1.35 -2.11 -0.89
N VAL A 62 1.72 -1.89 0.36
CA VAL A 62 1.04 -0.95 1.25
C VAL A 62 2.04 0.13 1.63
N ILE A 63 1.62 1.38 1.57
CA ILE A 63 2.39 2.51 2.08
C ILE A 63 1.64 3.03 3.31
N GLY A 64 2.22 2.79 4.49
CA GLY A 64 1.67 3.25 5.76
C GLY A 64 2.12 4.68 6.04
N VAL A 65 1.17 5.61 6.03
CA VAL A 65 1.45 7.05 6.05
C VAL A 65 0.99 7.64 7.38
N PHE A 66 1.91 8.26 8.09
CA PHE A 66 1.62 8.89 9.39
C PHE A 66 2.61 10.02 9.68
N GLY A 67 2.35 10.77 10.76
CA GLY A 67 3.15 11.94 11.07
C GLY A 67 3.17 12.93 9.90
N PRO A 68 4.27 13.66 9.69
CA PRO A 68 4.37 14.62 8.60
C PRO A 68 4.15 14.03 7.21
N GLY A 69 4.36 12.72 7.02
CA GLY A 69 4.10 12.06 5.75
C GLY A 69 2.65 12.17 5.29
N LEU A 70 1.72 12.37 6.23
CA LEU A 70 0.31 12.45 5.90
C LEU A 70 -0.02 13.60 4.96
N HIS A 71 0.81 14.63 4.91
CA HIS A 71 0.61 15.75 3.98
C HIS A 71 0.61 15.30 2.52
N LEU A 72 1.30 14.21 2.19
CA LEU A 72 1.24 13.61 0.85
C LEU A 72 -0.19 13.25 0.44
N LEU A 73 -1.02 12.87 1.39
CA LEU A 73 -2.38 12.39 1.15
C LEU A 73 -3.45 13.46 1.34
N GLY A 74 -3.06 14.70 1.63
CA GLY A 74 -4.02 15.77 1.87
C GLY A 74 -4.42 16.50 0.59
N LYS A 75 -5.69 16.86 0.48
CA LYS A 75 -6.17 17.74 -0.59
C LYS A 75 -5.55 19.13 -0.47
N HIS A 76 -5.34 19.59 0.76
CA HIS A 76 -4.74 20.88 1.09
C HIS A 76 -3.64 20.67 2.13
N PRO A 77 -2.45 20.21 1.69
CA PRO A 77 -1.35 19.99 2.63
C PRO A 77 -0.97 21.27 3.37
N GLN A 78 -0.73 21.14 4.67
CA GLN A 78 -0.27 22.27 5.50
C GLN A 78 1.24 22.44 5.44
N ARG A 79 1.94 21.52 4.80
CA ARG A 79 3.36 21.60 4.46
C ARG A 79 3.51 21.50 2.96
N PRO A 80 4.53 22.13 2.37
CA PRO A 80 4.72 22.05 0.92
C PRO A 80 4.95 20.60 0.49
N VAL A 81 4.08 20.11 -0.39
CA VAL A 81 4.23 18.82 -1.07
C VAL A 81 4.09 19.09 -2.56
N PRO A 82 5.11 18.76 -3.37
CA PRO A 82 4.99 18.96 -4.82
C PRO A 82 3.77 18.20 -5.37
N ALA A 83 2.98 18.89 -6.18
CA ALA A 83 1.77 18.31 -6.77
C ALA A 83 2.08 17.05 -7.58
N GLU A 84 3.23 17.00 -8.23
CA GLU A 84 3.66 15.84 -9.00
C GLU A 84 3.82 14.58 -8.14
N LEU A 85 4.20 14.72 -6.86
CA LEU A 85 4.30 13.58 -5.95
C LEU A 85 2.93 13.06 -5.56
N GLN A 86 1.97 13.95 -5.36
CA GLN A 86 0.58 13.54 -5.12
C GLN A 86 -0.01 12.84 -6.34
N GLN A 87 0.29 13.35 -7.53
CA GLN A 87 -0.13 12.73 -8.78
C GLN A 87 0.48 11.34 -8.94
N ARG A 88 1.77 11.21 -8.62
CA ARG A 88 2.44 9.91 -8.67
C ARG A 88 1.83 8.92 -7.69
N ALA A 89 1.54 9.35 -6.47
CA ALA A 89 0.87 8.52 -5.48
C ALA A 89 -0.48 8.04 -6.02
N GLY A 90 -1.26 8.94 -6.62
CA GLY A 90 -2.54 8.59 -7.24
C GLY A 90 -2.39 7.58 -8.37
N SER A 91 -1.34 7.71 -9.20
CA SER A 91 -1.06 6.76 -10.27
C SER A 91 -0.72 5.37 -9.72
N LEU A 92 0.11 5.32 -8.69
CA LEU A 92 0.43 4.05 -8.02
C LEU A 92 -0.81 3.41 -7.41
N ALA A 93 -1.67 4.22 -6.79
CA ALA A 93 -2.93 3.72 -6.23
C ALA A 93 -3.83 3.15 -7.32
N ALA A 94 -3.88 3.77 -8.49
CA ALA A 94 -4.65 3.26 -9.62
C ALA A 94 -4.16 1.89 -10.10
N TYR A 95 -2.89 1.58 -9.89
CA TYR A 95 -2.31 0.27 -10.19
C TYR A 95 -2.30 -0.69 -8.99
N GLY A 96 -2.99 -0.34 -7.92
CA GLY A 96 -3.21 -1.26 -6.81
C GLY A 96 -2.36 -1.03 -5.55
N VAL A 97 -1.49 -0.03 -5.52
CA VAL A 97 -0.77 0.32 -4.30
C VAL A 97 -1.74 0.92 -3.29
N ALA A 98 -1.77 0.40 -2.07
CA ALA A 98 -2.65 0.88 -1.03
C ALA A 98 -1.94 1.93 -0.16
N PHE A 99 -2.59 3.08 0.01
CA PHE A 99 -2.09 4.14 0.88
C PHE A 99 -2.94 4.18 2.14
N HIS A 100 -2.35 3.83 3.28
CA HIS A 100 -3.04 3.80 4.57
C HIS A 100 -2.72 5.07 5.35
N ALA A 101 -3.76 5.84 5.65
CA ALA A 101 -3.64 7.10 6.39
C ALA A 101 -3.93 6.87 7.87
N CYS A 102 -3.00 7.26 8.73
CA CYS A 102 -3.12 7.08 10.18
C CYS A 102 -4.17 8.01 10.78
N GLY A 103 -5.21 7.43 11.39
CA GLY A 103 -6.27 8.19 12.04
C GLY A 103 -5.79 9.05 13.20
N ASN A 104 -4.80 8.59 13.97
CA ASN A 104 -4.21 9.40 15.04
C ASN A 104 -3.53 10.66 14.49
N THR A 105 -2.80 10.54 13.38
CA THR A 105 -2.19 11.71 12.76
C THR A 105 -3.26 12.66 12.21
N MET A 106 -4.31 12.11 11.62
CA MET A 106 -5.44 12.93 11.14
C MET A 106 -6.04 13.75 12.28
N SER A 107 -6.27 13.11 13.42
CA SER A 107 -6.78 13.82 14.60
C SER A 107 -5.86 14.94 15.05
N ALA A 108 -4.56 14.69 15.06
CA ALA A 108 -3.57 15.70 15.43
C ALA A 108 -3.56 16.89 14.47
N LEU A 109 -3.85 16.65 13.19
CA LEU A 109 -3.94 17.69 12.17
C LEU A 109 -5.33 18.32 12.08
N HIS A 110 -6.29 17.82 12.83
CA HIS A 110 -7.71 18.21 12.74
C HIS A 110 -8.29 17.93 11.35
N TRP A 111 -7.86 16.84 10.73
CA TRP A 111 -8.36 16.39 9.43
C TRP A 111 -9.48 15.37 9.60
N THR A 112 -10.41 15.39 8.65
CA THR A 112 -11.44 14.37 8.48
C THR A 112 -11.22 13.67 7.15
N ASP A 113 -12.04 12.67 6.84
CA ASP A 113 -11.97 11.95 5.56
C ASP A 113 -12.07 12.90 4.37
N LYS A 114 -12.76 14.03 4.53
CA LYS A 114 -12.93 15.01 3.46
C LYS A 114 -11.64 15.72 3.10
N ASP A 115 -10.66 15.73 3.99
CA ASP A 115 -9.36 16.36 3.75
C ASP A 115 -8.40 15.46 2.99
N LEU A 116 -8.74 14.17 2.82
CA LEU A 116 -7.87 13.21 2.17
C LEU A 116 -8.15 13.09 0.67
N LEU A 117 -7.08 12.81 -0.07
CA LEU A 117 -7.20 12.40 -1.46
C LEU A 117 -7.99 11.10 -1.56
N PRO A 118 -8.76 10.90 -2.66
CA PRO A 118 -9.74 9.80 -2.73
C PRO A 118 -9.17 8.40 -2.58
N PHE A 119 -7.91 8.19 -2.93
CA PHE A 119 -7.28 6.88 -2.87
C PHE A 119 -6.74 6.51 -1.48
N ALA A 120 -6.74 7.44 -0.54
CA ALA A 120 -6.26 7.18 0.82
C ALA A 120 -7.30 6.39 1.60
N LYS A 121 -6.84 5.38 2.31
CA LYS A 121 -7.69 4.56 3.19
C LYS A 121 -7.28 4.81 4.64
N VAL A 122 -8.24 5.19 5.47
CA VAL A 122 -7.97 5.48 6.88
C VAL A 122 -7.83 4.17 7.66
N VAL A 123 -6.79 4.10 8.50
CA VAL A 123 -6.64 3.08 9.53
C VAL A 123 -6.60 3.78 10.89
N PRO A 124 -7.13 3.19 11.96
CA PRO A 124 -7.20 3.87 13.25
C PRO A 124 -5.82 4.29 13.79
N ILE A 125 -4.85 3.39 13.73
CA ILE A 125 -3.51 3.59 14.30
C ILE A 125 -2.48 3.07 13.29
N GLY A 126 -1.63 3.97 12.79
CA GLY A 126 -0.63 3.59 11.77
C GLY A 126 0.35 2.51 12.24
N ALA A 127 0.81 2.60 13.48
CA ALA A 127 1.73 1.61 14.04
C ALA A 127 1.08 0.23 14.15
N ASP A 128 -0.17 0.18 14.59
CA ASP A 128 -0.94 -1.06 14.69
C ASP A 128 -1.13 -1.70 13.32
N ASP A 129 -1.46 -0.89 12.34
CA ASP A 129 -1.62 -1.35 10.95
C ASP A 129 -0.34 -2.01 10.42
N ILE A 130 0.80 -1.36 10.61
CA ILE A 130 2.10 -1.92 10.19
C ILE A 130 2.40 -3.23 10.93
N MET A 131 2.16 -3.26 12.24
CA MET A 131 2.36 -4.48 13.04
C MET A 131 1.52 -5.63 12.51
N LEU A 132 0.23 -5.38 12.26
CA LEU A 132 -0.68 -6.41 11.73
C LEU A 132 -0.29 -6.87 10.34
N LEU A 133 0.18 -5.96 9.49
CA LEU A 133 0.67 -6.33 8.16
C LEU A 133 1.92 -7.21 8.24
N GLN A 134 2.86 -6.88 9.14
CA GLN A 134 4.04 -7.71 9.35
C GLN A 134 3.66 -9.09 9.89
N GLU A 135 2.70 -9.17 10.78
CA GLU A 135 2.18 -10.45 11.27
C GLU A 135 1.57 -11.30 10.16
N LYS A 136 1.07 -10.65 9.12
CA LYS A 136 0.54 -11.32 7.91
C LYS A 136 1.63 -11.67 6.89
N GLY A 137 2.88 -11.43 7.21
CA GLY A 137 4.00 -11.78 6.35
C GLY A 137 4.49 -10.67 5.44
N PHE A 138 4.05 -9.44 5.61
CA PHE A 138 4.58 -8.31 4.85
C PHE A 138 6.02 -8.03 5.25
N ALA A 139 6.91 -7.89 4.27
CA ALA A 139 8.22 -7.32 4.51
C ALA A 139 8.06 -5.84 4.89
N TYR A 140 8.99 -5.29 5.62
CA TYR A 140 8.92 -3.90 6.08
C TYR A 140 10.14 -3.13 5.59
N LEU A 141 9.90 -1.95 5.04
CA LEU A 141 10.97 -1.07 4.58
C LEU A 141 10.72 0.37 5.05
N SER A 142 11.76 0.97 5.61
CA SER A 142 11.76 2.39 5.97
C SER A 142 13.10 3.02 5.65
N TRP A 143 13.08 4.33 5.43
CA TRP A 143 14.27 5.16 5.27
C TRP A 143 14.54 5.98 6.50
#